data_af785642bf0472f0edf85f625d4abe11
#
_entry.id   af785642bf0472f0edf85f625d4abe11
#
_cell.length_a   1.000
_cell.length_b   1.000
_cell.length_c   1.000
_cell.angle_alpha   90.00
_cell.angle_beta   90.00
_cell.angle_gamma   90.00
#
_symmetry.space_group_name_H-M   'P 1'
#
loop_
_entity.id
_entity.type
_entity.pdbx_description
1 polymer ?
#
loop_
_entity_poly.entity_id
_entity_poly.type
_entity_poly.pdbx_seq_one_letter_code
_entity_poly.pdbx_strand_id
1 'polypeptide(L)'
;MLHKIAAVSTTATSPVLVLSASATATASSSSALSNPFLAFPKRLKLFTKNPFSLPQSSRPISYSQPTMNILNKLGFGFRSPDPSTMDPTIPQSPDDDVPAPGQQFAQFGAGCFWGVELAFQRVSGVTKTEVGYSQGLLHNPTYEDICTGTTNHSEVVRVQFDPKECSYDALLDVFWARHDPTTMNRQGNDVGTQYRSGIYYYIPEQEKAAKESMERHQKLFNRKIVTEILPAKKFYRAEEYHQQYLAKGGRFGFKQSTEKGCNDPIKCYG
;
A
#
# COMPACT_ATOMS: atom_id res chain seq x y z
N MET A 1 66.05 33.55 -28.00
CA MET A 1 66.86 32.76 -26.97
C MET A 1 65.96 31.75 -26.33
N LEU A 2 66.28 30.48 -26.64
CA LEU A 2 65.55 29.29 -26.09
C LEU A 2 66.03 29.02 -24.68
N HIS A 3 65.05 28.65 -23.77
CA HIS A 3 65.43 27.77 -22.68
C HIS A 3 64.30 26.74 -22.49
N LYS A 4 64.64 25.50 -22.84
CA LYS A 4 63.91 24.27 -22.54
C LYS A 4 64.17 23.94 -21.07
N ILE A 5 63.12 23.63 -20.29
CA ILE A 5 63.25 22.93 -19.00
C ILE A 5 62.49 21.61 -19.10
N ALA A 6 63.18 20.50 -18.89
CA ALA A 6 62.69 19.13 -18.95
C ALA A 6 61.91 18.78 -17.69
N ALA A 7 60.80 18.10 -17.86
CA ALA A 7 60.03 17.48 -16.75
C ALA A 7 60.56 16.09 -16.48
N VAL A 8 60.90 15.83 -15.23
CA VAL A 8 61.29 14.51 -14.70
C VAL A 8 60.02 13.83 -14.15
N SER A 9 59.69 12.69 -14.75
CA SER A 9 58.59 11.83 -14.32
C SER A 9 59.15 10.81 -13.30
N THR A 10 58.66 10.84 -12.06
CA THR A 10 58.96 9.81 -11.08
C THR A 10 57.73 8.92 -10.91
N THR A 11 57.84 7.68 -11.37
CA THR A 11 56.89 6.61 -11.15
C THR A 11 57.15 6.00 -9.76
N ALA A 12 56.16 6.13 -8.88
CA ALA A 12 56.16 5.41 -7.58
C ALA A 12 55.33 4.12 -7.70
N THR A 13 56.01 3.01 -7.69
CA THR A 13 55.44 1.66 -7.55
C THR A 13 55.20 1.33 -6.07
N SER A 14 53.94 1.08 -5.70
CA SER A 14 53.61 0.53 -4.36
C SER A 14 53.50 -1.00 -4.42
N PRO A 15 54.02 -1.72 -3.42
CA PRO A 15 53.91 -3.17 -3.42
C PRO A 15 52.54 -3.64 -2.87
N VAL A 16 51.95 -4.60 -3.60
CA VAL A 16 50.75 -5.35 -3.19
C VAL A 16 51.17 -6.38 -2.14
N LEU A 17 50.63 -6.25 -0.93
CA LEU A 17 50.76 -7.25 0.15
C LEU A 17 49.65 -8.28 -0.04
N VAL A 18 49.98 -9.49 -0.45
CA VAL A 18 49.09 -10.65 -0.50
C VAL A 18 49.12 -11.32 0.88
N LEU A 19 48.08 -11.21 1.66
CA LEU A 19 47.88 -12.01 2.88
C LEU A 19 47.03 -13.23 2.53
N SER A 20 47.65 -14.39 2.45
CA SER A 20 47.00 -15.68 2.43
C SER A 20 46.57 -16.07 3.84
N ALA A 21 45.28 -16.14 4.12
CA ALA A 21 44.75 -16.74 5.34
C ALA A 21 44.27 -18.16 5.04
N SER A 22 45.04 -19.12 5.58
CA SER A 22 44.64 -20.54 5.62
C SER A 22 43.58 -20.73 6.71
N ALA A 23 42.37 -21.15 6.31
CA ALA A 23 41.36 -21.59 7.26
C ALA A 23 41.43 -23.10 7.42
N THR A 24 41.85 -23.55 8.58
CA THR A 24 41.76 -24.92 9.05
C THR A 24 40.33 -25.24 9.42
N ALA A 25 39.73 -26.20 8.73
CA ALA A 25 38.45 -26.80 9.06
C ALA A 25 38.61 -27.76 10.24
N THR A 26 37.95 -27.49 11.35
CA THR A 26 37.71 -28.48 12.41
C THR A 26 36.26 -28.98 12.29
N ALA A 27 36.16 -30.26 11.93
CA ALA A 27 34.94 -31.03 12.01
C ALA A 27 34.60 -31.34 13.48
N SER A 28 33.42 -31.05 13.94
CA SER A 28 32.88 -31.63 15.16
C SER A 28 31.50 -32.23 14.90
N SER A 29 31.44 -33.45 15.32
CA SER A 29 30.42 -34.50 15.19
C SER A 29 29.04 -34.13 15.70
N SER A 30 28.09 -34.68 14.96
CA SER A 30 26.71 -35.02 15.24
C SER A 30 26.34 -35.42 16.66
N SER A 31 25.28 -34.86 17.21
CA SER A 31 24.37 -35.58 18.11
C SER A 31 22.94 -35.27 17.73
N ALA A 32 22.28 -36.30 17.25
CA ALA A 32 20.85 -36.38 17.01
C ALA A 32 20.12 -36.36 18.37
N LEU A 33 19.16 -35.42 18.52
CA LEU A 33 18.13 -35.53 19.55
C LEU A 33 16.77 -35.62 18.90
N SER A 34 16.22 -36.80 19.05
CA SER A 34 14.89 -37.25 18.69
C SER A 34 13.80 -36.42 19.36
N ASN A 35 12.84 -35.93 18.55
CA ASN A 35 11.58 -35.36 19.03
C ASN A 35 10.62 -36.48 19.45
N PRO A 36 9.98 -36.41 20.64
CA PRO A 36 8.89 -37.29 20.95
C PRO A 36 7.57 -36.76 20.35
N PHE A 37 6.92 -37.60 19.60
CA PHE A 37 5.53 -37.50 19.19
C PHE A 37 4.61 -37.38 20.40
N LEU A 38 3.85 -36.29 20.52
CA LEU A 38 2.69 -36.23 21.38
C LEU A 38 1.45 -36.51 20.54
N ALA A 39 0.92 -37.70 20.75
CA ALA A 39 -0.34 -38.18 20.20
C ALA A 39 -1.51 -37.48 20.90
N PHE A 40 -2.41 -36.89 20.13
CA PHE A 40 -3.72 -36.43 20.61
C PHE A 40 -4.72 -37.61 20.58
N PRO A 41 -5.50 -37.86 21.66
CA PRO A 41 -6.52 -38.88 21.64
C PRO A 41 -7.78 -38.39 20.91
N LYS A 42 -8.24 -39.19 19.96
CA LYS A 42 -9.58 -39.13 19.38
C LYS A 42 -10.61 -39.42 20.45
N ARG A 43 -11.55 -38.53 20.70
CA ARG A 43 -12.79 -38.85 21.38
C ARG A 43 -13.99 -38.50 20.51
N LEU A 44 -14.49 -39.58 19.89
CA LEU A 44 -15.80 -39.67 19.25
C LEU A 44 -16.86 -39.60 20.34
N LYS A 45 -17.84 -38.72 20.25
CA LYS A 45 -19.17 -38.91 20.84
C LYS A 45 -20.24 -38.51 19.83
N LEU A 46 -20.84 -39.55 19.29
CA LEU A 46 -22.16 -39.51 18.66
C LEU A 46 -23.18 -39.07 19.72
N PHE A 47 -24.02 -38.12 19.40
CA PHE A 47 -25.37 -37.99 19.97
C PHE A 47 -26.36 -37.76 18.83
N THR A 48 -27.08 -38.83 18.53
CA THR A 48 -28.33 -38.82 17.77
C THR A 48 -29.45 -38.34 18.68
N LYS A 49 -30.29 -37.45 18.19
CA LYS A 49 -31.76 -37.50 18.20
C LYS A 49 -32.35 -36.10 17.97
N ASN A 50 -32.92 -35.86 16.83
CA ASN A 50 -34.11 -35.06 16.61
C ASN A 50 -35.31 -35.82 17.19
N PRO A 51 -36.44 -35.19 17.52
CA PRO A 51 -37.20 -34.38 16.61
C PRO A 51 -37.95 -33.20 17.27
N PHE A 52 -38.05 -32.07 16.60
CA PHE A 52 -39.15 -31.15 16.77
C PHE A 52 -39.67 -30.68 15.42
N SER A 53 -40.80 -31.19 15.05
CA SER A 53 -41.64 -30.72 13.96
C SER A 53 -42.23 -29.36 14.28
N LEU A 54 -41.97 -28.38 13.41
CA LEU A 54 -42.62 -27.07 13.47
C LEU A 54 -43.92 -27.12 12.63
N PRO A 55 -45.02 -26.54 13.14
CA PRO A 55 -46.25 -26.46 12.35
C PRO A 55 -46.11 -25.38 11.25
N GLN A 56 -46.44 -25.75 10.03
CA GLN A 56 -46.69 -24.82 8.94
C GLN A 56 -47.93 -23.99 9.22
N SER A 57 -47.72 -22.70 9.42
CA SER A 57 -48.84 -21.73 9.35
C SER A 57 -48.56 -20.80 8.18
N SER A 58 -49.24 -21.05 7.10
CA SER A 58 -49.35 -20.21 5.90
C SER A 58 -50.26 -19.02 6.18
N ARG A 59 -49.67 -17.86 6.48
CA ARG A 59 -50.37 -16.57 6.29
C ARG A 59 -49.42 -15.63 5.56
N PRO A 60 -49.84 -15.00 4.44
CA PRO A 60 -49.04 -13.98 3.79
C PRO A 60 -49.01 -12.73 4.69
N ILE A 61 -47.84 -12.39 5.20
CA ILE A 61 -47.62 -11.09 5.88
C ILE A 61 -47.52 -10.07 4.75
N SER A 62 -48.57 -9.30 4.59
CA SER A 62 -48.56 -8.06 3.81
C SER A 62 -47.58 -7.09 4.49
N TYR A 63 -46.41 -6.94 3.92
CA TYR A 63 -45.43 -5.91 4.33
C TYR A 63 -45.90 -4.59 3.73
N SER A 64 -46.69 -3.83 4.48
CA SER A 64 -46.92 -2.41 4.17
C SER A 64 -45.58 -1.70 4.43
N GLN A 65 -44.98 -1.18 3.37
CA GLN A 65 -43.82 -0.31 3.45
C GLN A 65 -44.13 0.86 4.39
N PRO A 66 -43.34 1.10 5.44
CA PRO A 66 -43.47 2.32 6.20
C PRO A 66 -43.05 3.48 5.29
N THR A 67 -43.94 4.43 5.16
CA THR A 67 -43.78 5.67 4.41
C THR A 67 -42.51 6.40 4.86
N MET A 68 -41.52 6.49 3.98
CA MET A 68 -40.25 7.19 4.12
C MET A 68 -40.41 8.73 4.16
N ASN A 69 -41.35 9.28 4.92
CA ASN A 69 -41.60 10.72 4.90
C ASN A 69 -41.34 11.45 6.22
N ILE A 70 -40.85 10.78 7.25
CA ILE A 70 -40.59 11.44 8.54
C ILE A 70 -39.08 11.73 8.77
N LEU A 71 -38.18 10.94 8.18
CA LEU A 71 -36.72 11.14 8.35
C LEU A 71 -36.16 12.32 7.54
N ASN A 72 -36.80 12.73 6.46
CA ASN A 72 -36.37 13.91 5.70
C ASN A 72 -36.67 15.26 6.41
N LYS A 73 -37.47 15.27 7.48
CA LYS A 73 -37.72 16.47 8.28
C LYS A 73 -36.70 16.74 9.38
N LEU A 74 -35.80 15.81 9.66
CA LEU A 74 -34.78 15.93 10.72
C LEU A 74 -33.35 16.20 10.19
N GLY A 75 -33.20 16.49 8.90
CA GLY A 75 -31.88 16.95 8.38
C GLY A 75 -30.78 15.87 8.30
N PHE A 76 -31.08 14.60 8.58
CA PHE A 76 -30.18 13.46 8.37
C PHE A 76 -30.46 12.78 7.04
N GLY A 77 -30.45 13.54 5.96
CA GLY A 77 -30.48 12.99 4.61
C GLY A 77 -29.09 12.44 4.27
N PHE A 78 -28.94 11.12 4.19
CA PHE A 78 -27.85 10.54 3.41
C PHE A 78 -27.99 11.10 2.00
N ARG A 79 -27.12 12.03 1.64
CA ARG A 79 -27.04 12.56 0.30
C ARG A 79 -26.43 11.44 -0.55
N SER A 80 -27.25 10.68 -1.24
CA SER A 80 -26.75 9.86 -2.33
C SER A 80 -25.99 10.77 -3.28
N PRO A 81 -24.81 10.37 -3.78
CA PRO A 81 -24.10 11.17 -4.78
C PRO A 81 -25.08 11.50 -5.90
N ASP A 82 -25.14 12.76 -6.28
CA ASP A 82 -26.00 13.20 -7.39
C ASP A 82 -25.54 12.44 -8.65
N PRO A 83 -26.38 11.62 -9.27
CA PRO A 83 -26.01 10.91 -10.50
C PRO A 83 -25.52 11.84 -11.61
N SER A 84 -25.87 13.13 -11.56
CA SER A 84 -25.40 14.14 -12.51
C SER A 84 -23.91 14.48 -12.33
N THR A 85 -23.29 14.13 -11.19
CA THR A 85 -21.85 14.33 -10.93
C THR A 85 -21.02 13.11 -11.30
N MET A 86 -21.65 11.99 -11.60
CA MET A 86 -21.00 10.77 -12.10
C MET A 86 -21.16 10.69 -13.61
N ASP A 87 -20.27 11.30 -14.35
CA ASP A 87 -20.18 11.06 -15.80
C ASP A 87 -19.04 10.07 -16.07
N PRO A 88 -19.33 8.79 -16.34
CA PRO A 88 -18.30 7.80 -16.63
C PRO A 88 -17.59 8.07 -17.96
N THR A 89 -18.11 9.01 -18.76
CA THR A 89 -17.50 9.38 -20.05
C THR A 89 -16.53 10.53 -19.95
N ILE A 90 -16.49 11.26 -18.83
CA ILE A 90 -15.50 12.32 -18.59
C ILE A 90 -14.27 11.67 -17.97
N PRO A 91 -13.19 11.47 -18.75
CA PRO A 91 -11.95 11.00 -18.17
C PRO A 91 -11.47 12.03 -17.15
N GLN A 92 -11.19 11.59 -15.93
CA GLN A 92 -10.55 12.48 -14.97
C GLN A 92 -9.26 13.03 -15.58
N SER A 93 -9.06 14.34 -15.42
CA SER A 93 -7.84 15.01 -15.85
C SER A 93 -6.62 14.41 -15.14
N PRO A 94 -5.42 14.50 -15.76
CA PRO A 94 -4.18 14.26 -15.05
C PRO A 94 -4.11 15.06 -13.75
N ASP A 95 -3.34 14.60 -12.77
CA ASP A 95 -3.03 15.41 -11.59
C ASP A 95 -2.24 16.65 -12.02
N ASP A 96 -2.79 17.81 -11.73
CA ASP A 96 -2.22 19.13 -12.10
C ASP A 96 -1.45 19.79 -10.95
N ASP A 97 -1.37 19.12 -9.80
CA ASP A 97 -0.53 19.57 -8.69
C ASP A 97 0.96 19.52 -9.08
N VAL A 98 1.72 20.47 -8.55
CA VAL A 98 3.17 20.60 -8.85
C VAL A 98 3.96 20.30 -7.58
N PRO A 99 4.98 19.42 -7.63
CA PRO A 99 5.85 19.17 -6.50
C PRO A 99 6.70 20.40 -6.17
N ALA A 100 7.26 20.45 -4.96
CA ALA A 100 8.21 21.49 -4.58
C ALA A 100 9.42 21.53 -5.53
N PRO A 101 10.07 22.68 -5.73
CA PRO A 101 11.20 22.82 -6.63
C PRO A 101 12.29 21.76 -6.39
N GLY A 102 12.69 21.06 -7.45
CA GLY A 102 13.70 20.01 -7.39
C GLY A 102 13.21 18.66 -6.86
N GLN A 103 11.94 18.54 -6.50
CA GLN A 103 11.33 17.30 -6.02
C GLN A 103 10.43 16.67 -7.08
N GLN A 104 10.00 15.43 -6.82
CA GLN A 104 9.08 14.70 -7.65
C GLN A 104 7.93 14.14 -6.84
N PHE A 105 6.81 13.84 -7.51
CA PHE A 105 5.72 13.05 -6.97
C PHE A 105 5.85 11.59 -7.39
N ALA A 106 5.36 10.71 -6.50
CA ALA A 106 5.02 9.32 -6.77
C ALA A 106 3.68 9.02 -6.09
N GLN A 107 2.86 8.14 -6.66
CA GLN A 107 1.54 7.82 -6.10
C GLN A 107 1.29 6.32 -6.10
N PHE A 108 0.84 5.78 -4.96
CA PHE A 108 0.70 4.35 -4.73
C PHE A 108 -0.62 4.02 -4.04
N GLY A 109 -1.29 2.96 -4.52
CA GLY A 109 -2.41 2.30 -3.85
C GLY A 109 -1.98 0.90 -3.39
N ALA A 110 -2.07 0.61 -2.10
CA ALA A 110 -1.60 -0.65 -1.52
C ALA A 110 -2.47 -1.10 -0.32
N GLY A 111 -3.78 -1.06 -0.49
CA GLY A 111 -4.75 -1.26 0.59
C GLY A 111 -5.01 0.01 1.38
N CYS A 112 -5.43 -0.12 2.64
CA CYS A 112 -5.68 1.02 3.52
C CYS A 112 -4.48 1.97 3.58
N PHE A 113 -4.69 3.22 3.20
CA PHE A 113 -3.63 4.21 3.01
C PHE A 113 -2.91 4.63 4.31
N TRP A 114 -3.49 4.43 5.50
CA TRP A 114 -2.84 4.81 6.76
C TRP A 114 -1.50 4.11 6.99
N GLY A 115 -1.47 2.79 6.79
CA GLY A 115 -0.23 2.02 6.96
C GLY A 115 0.75 2.22 5.82
N VAL A 116 0.25 2.50 4.63
CA VAL A 116 1.07 2.82 3.46
C VAL A 116 1.74 4.17 3.63
N GLU A 117 0.99 5.19 4.11
CA GLU A 117 1.54 6.52 4.40
C GLU A 117 2.70 6.44 5.40
N LEU A 118 2.50 5.75 6.53
CA LEU A 118 3.56 5.61 7.54
C LEU A 118 4.81 4.92 6.99
N ALA A 119 4.65 3.92 6.12
CA ALA A 119 5.78 3.25 5.49
C ALA A 119 6.62 4.23 4.66
N PHE A 120 5.98 5.09 3.84
CA PHE A 120 6.68 6.09 3.06
C PHE A 120 7.24 7.24 3.90
N GLN A 121 6.59 7.64 4.99
CA GLN A 121 7.13 8.64 5.92
C GLN A 121 8.51 8.24 6.47
N ARG A 122 8.77 6.96 6.63
CA ARG A 122 10.03 6.42 7.15
C ARG A 122 11.17 6.37 6.14
N VAL A 123 10.90 6.63 4.86
CA VAL A 123 11.93 6.60 3.82
C VAL A 123 12.73 7.89 3.82
N SER A 124 14.07 7.76 3.88
CA SER A 124 14.97 8.92 3.72
C SER A 124 14.76 9.55 2.33
N GLY A 125 14.82 10.87 2.23
CA GLY A 125 14.55 11.61 0.99
C GLY A 125 13.07 11.83 0.67
N VAL A 126 12.14 11.17 1.35
CA VAL A 126 10.72 11.53 1.32
C VAL A 126 10.51 12.76 2.18
N THR A 127 9.99 13.83 1.57
CA THR A 127 9.82 15.13 2.24
C THR A 127 8.39 15.38 2.69
N LYS A 128 7.40 14.83 1.96
CA LYS A 128 5.98 14.95 2.29
C LYS A 128 5.21 13.71 1.85
N THR A 129 4.19 13.36 2.62
CA THR A 129 3.17 12.37 2.24
C THR A 129 1.78 12.98 2.42
N GLU A 130 0.86 12.60 1.58
CA GLU A 130 -0.56 12.93 1.68
C GLU A 130 -1.37 11.70 1.30
N VAL A 131 -2.40 11.39 2.06
CA VAL A 131 -3.38 10.35 1.69
C VAL A 131 -4.56 10.97 0.98
N GLY A 132 -5.13 10.23 0.04
CA GLY A 132 -6.24 10.74 -0.76
C GLY A 132 -6.85 9.67 -1.66
N TYR A 133 -7.64 10.15 -2.60
CA TYR A 133 -8.43 9.35 -3.54
C TYR A 133 -8.05 9.73 -4.97
N SER A 134 -7.90 8.73 -5.83
CA SER A 134 -7.58 8.95 -7.25
C SER A 134 -8.13 7.81 -8.11
N GLN A 135 -8.05 7.95 -9.44
CA GLN A 135 -8.44 6.94 -10.44
C GLN A 135 -9.94 6.63 -10.52
N GLY A 136 -10.78 7.32 -9.77
CA GLY A 136 -12.23 7.09 -9.78
C GLY A 136 -12.99 7.93 -10.80
N LEU A 137 -14.31 7.97 -10.66
CA LEU A 137 -15.21 8.60 -11.61
C LEU A 137 -15.91 9.85 -11.03
N LEU A 138 -15.91 9.99 -9.69
CA LEU A 138 -16.59 11.09 -9.01
C LEU A 138 -15.61 12.25 -8.78
N HIS A 139 -16.05 13.49 -9.04
CA HIS A 139 -15.29 14.69 -8.70
C HIS A 139 -15.50 15.05 -7.23
N ASN A 140 -14.41 15.43 -6.54
CA ASN A 140 -14.40 15.80 -5.12
C ASN A 140 -15.10 14.78 -4.21
N PRO A 141 -14.71 13.49 -4.25
CA PRO A 141 -15.33 12.47 -3.43
C PRO A 141 -15.06 12.69 -1.95
N THR A 142 -16.01 12.32 -1.11
CA THR A 142 -15.83 12.19 0.33
C THR A 142 -15.44 10.76 0.69
N TYR A 143 -14.99 10.54 1.93
CA TYR A 143 -14.71 9.19 2.43
C TYR A 143 -15.95 8.28 2.37
N GLU A 144 -17.13 8.81 2.71
CA GLU A 144 -18.36 8.07 2.62
C GLU A 144 -18.65 7.62 1.17
N ASP A 145 -18.41 8.47 0.19
CA ASP A 145 -18.56 8.11 -1.22
C ASP A 145 -17.64 6.96 -1.61
N ILE A 146 -16.39 7.01 -1.17
CA ILE A 146 -15.39 5.95 -1.42
C ILE A 146 -15.82 4.62 -0.80
N CYS A 147 -16.34 4.65 0.42
CA CYS A 147 -16.81 3.46 1.14
C CYS A 147 -18.00 2.78 0.47
N THR A 148 -18.76 3.46 -0.40
CA THR A 148 -19.81 2.81 -1.20
C THR A 148 -19.27 1.77 -2.19
N GLY A 149 -17.99 1.87 -2.58
CA GLY A 149 -17.36 1.04 -3.60
C GLY A 149 -17.83 1.33 -5.03
N THR A 150 -18.72 2.33 -5.25
CA THR A 150 -19.30 2.63 -6.57
C THR A 150 -18.53 3.68 -7.35
N THR A 151 -17.72 4.49 -6.68
CA THR A 151 -16.98 5.61 -7.28
C THR A 151 -15.72 5.18 -8.04
N ASN A 152 -15.32 3.92 -7.89
CA ASN A 152 -14.09 3.34 -8.45
C ASN A 152 -12.79 4.07 -8.09
N HIS A 153 -12.79 4.92 -7.06
CA HIS A 153 -11.56 5.51 -6.54
C HIS A 153 -10.69 4.46 -5.86
N SER A 154 -9.38 4.68 -5.91
CA SER A 154 -8.41 3.98 -5.07
C SER A 154 -8.02 4.89 -3.91
N GLU A 155 -7.89 4.32 -2.71
CA GLU A 155 -7.14 4.93 -1.64
C GLU A 155 -5.66 4.96 -2.03
N VAL A 156 -5.08 6.14 -2.03
CA VAL A 156 -3.69 6.33 -2.50
C VAL A 156 -2.89 7.18 -1.52
N VAL A 157 -1.59 6.93 -1.53
CA VAL A 157 -0.60 7.82 -0.90
C VAL A 157 0.16 8.55 -2.00
N ARG A 158 0.12 9.87 -1.99
CA ARG A 158 0.97 10.72 -2.79
C ARG A 158 2.23 11.05 -1.99
N VAL A 159 3.37 10.69 -2.54
CA VAL A 159 4.70 10.85 -1.94
C VAL A 159 5.44 11.95 -2.68
N GLN A 160 5.91 12.96 -1.98
CA GLN A 160 6.86 13.95 -2.50
C GLN A 160 8.26 13.59 -2.00
N PHE A 161 9.21 13.50 -2.91
CA PHE A 161 10.57 13.05 -2.58
C PHE A 161 11.64 13.83 -3.35
N ASP A 162 12.83 13.92 -2.77
CA ASP A 162 14.02 14.46 -3.44
C ASP A 162 14.71 13.32 -4.21
N PRO A 163 14.75 13.37 -5.56
CA PRO A 163 15.36 12.32 -6.36
C PRO A 163 16.90 12.22 -6.19
N LYS A 164 17.53 13.19 -5.52
CA LYS A 164 18.95 13.13 -5.19
C LYS A 164 19.22 12.30 -3.94
N GLU A 165 18.24 12.22 -3.02
CA GLU A 165 18.35 11.50 -1.76
C GLU A 165 17.63 10.15 -1.78
N CYS A 166 16.56 10.03 -2.58
CA CYS A 166 15.75 8.83 -2.70
C CYS A 166 15.47 8.52 -4.17
N SER A 167 15.84 7.34 -4.63
CA SER A 167 15.48 6.90 -5.97
C SER A 167 14.01 6.45 -6.02
N TYR A 168 13.39 6.54 -7.21
CA TYR A 168 12.04 6.00 -7.41
C TYR A 168 11.98 4.48 -7.19
N ASP A 169 13.05 3.74 -7.54
CA ASP A 169 13.15 2.29 -7.26
C ASP A 169 13.09 2.00 -5.76
N ALA A 170 13.70 2.82 -4.91
CA ALA A 170 13.58 2.65 -3.45
C ALA A 170 12.14 2.80 -2.95
N LEU A 171 11.35 3.69 -3.57
CA LEU A 171 9.93 3.81 -3.28
C LEU A 171 9.14 2.59 -3.78
N LEU A 172 9.49 2.04 -4.93
CA LEU A 172 8.90 0.80 -5.44
C LEU A 172 9.19 -0.39 -4.52
N ASP A 173 10.38 -0.50 -3.95
CA ASP A 173 10.73 -1.56 -3.01
C ASP A 173 9.86 -1.48 -1.74
N VAL A 174 9.61 -0.28 -1.21
CA VAL A 174 8.69 -0.07 -0.08
C VAL A 174 7.27 -0.47 -0.47
N PHE A 175 6.80 -0.09 -1.66
CA PHE A 175 5.48 -0.46 -2.17
C PHE A 175 5.29 -1.98 -2.22
N TRP A 176 6.23 -2.72 -2.83
CA TRP A 176 6.15 -4.18 -2.93
C TRP A 176 6.23 -4.88 -1.58
N ALA A 177 7.02 -4.37 -0.66
CA ALA A 177 7.15 -4.93 0.68
C ALA A 177 5.94 -4.69 1.58
N ARG A 178 5.07 -3.71 1.23
CA ARG A 178 4.00 -3.25 2.12
C ARG A 178 2.72 -4.08 2.04
N HIS A 179 2.46 -4.79 0.94
CA HIS A 179 1.18 -5.45 0.69
C HIS A 179 1.31 -6.72 -0.14
N ASP A 180 0.23 -7.49 -0.27
CA ASP A 180 0.15 -8.61 -1.20
C ASP A 180 -0.36 -8.12 -2.57
N PRO A 181 0.50 -7.99 -3.60
CA PRO A 181 0.12 -7.45 -4.90
C PRO A 181 -0.66 -8.46 -5.76
N THR A 182 -0.97 -9.64 -5.25
CA THR A 182 -1.66 -10.73 -5.98
C THR A 182 -3.15 -10.82 -5.67
N THR A 183 -3.68 -9.95 -4.80
CA THR A 183 -5.10 -9.95 -4.41
C THR A 183 -5.86 -8.83 -5.12
N MET A 184 -6.84 -9.23 -5.95
CA MET A 184 -7.65 -8.29 -6.71
C MET A 184 -8.63 -7.54 -5.78
N ASN A 185 -8.62 -6.19 -5.85
CA ASN A 185 -9.53 -5.33 -5.09
C ASN A 185 -9.64 -5.69 -3.60
N ARG A 186 -8.51 -6.05 -3.00
CA ARG A 186 -8.47 -6.50 -1.62
C ARG A 186 -7.06 -6.41 -1.05
N GLN A 187 -6.97 -6.08 0.25
CA GLN A 187 -5.74 -6.23 1.02
C GLN A 187 -6.07 -6.71 2.43
N GLY A 188 -5.65 -7.95 2.76
CA GLY A 188 -6.00 -8.57 4.04
C GLY A 188 -7.52 -8.69 4.23
N ASN A 189 -8.06 -8.04 5.25
CA ASN A 189 -9.50 -8.01 5.55
C ASN A 189 -10.25 -6.90 4.81
N ASP A 190 -9.54 -5.91 4.28
CA ASP A 190 -10.13 -4.79 3.55
C ASP A 190 -10.52 -5.24 2.14
N VAL A 191 -11.80 -5.16 1.79
CA VAL A 191 -12.37 -5.62 0.53
C VAL A 191 -13.08 -4.45 -0.17
N GLY A 192 -12.73 -4.23 -1.43
CA GLY A 192 -13.30 -3.18 -2.28
C GLY A 192 -12.28 -2.64 -3.28
N THR A 193 -12.78 -2.00 -4.34
CA THR A 193 -11.95 -1.39 -5.40
C THR A 193 -11.01 -0.31 -4.85
N GLN A 194 -11.38 0.34 -3.74
CA GLN A 194 -10.58 1.36 -3.08
C GLN A 194 -9.27 0.79 -2.51
N TYR A 195 -9.22 -0.50 -2.19
CA TYR A 195 -8.02 -1.15 -1.62
C TYR A 195 -7.16 -1.89 -2.64
N ARG A 196 -7.34 -1.58 -3.93
CA ARG A 196 -6.58 -2.26 -4.99
C ARG A 196 -5.12 -1.85 -5.02
N SER A 197 -4.30 -2.74 -5.54
CA SER A 197 -2.88 -2.50 -5.77
C SER A 197 -2.68 -1.66 -7.04
N GLY A 198 -1.98 -0.54 -6.94
CA GLY A 198 -1.76 0.35 -8.07
C GLY A 198 -0.52 1.24 -7.92
N ILE A 199 0.17 1.46 -9.03
CA ILE A 199 1.25 2.42 -9.18
C ILE A 199 0.78 3.46 -10.20
N TYR A 200 0.73 4.73 -9.79
CA TYR A 200 0.22 5.81 -10.63
C TYR A 200 1.35 6.80 -10.90
N TYR A 201 1.85 6.75 -12.14
CA TYR A 201 3.05 7.47 -12.54
C TYR A 201 2.76 8.90 -13.04
N TYR A 202 3.70 9.80 -12.79
CA TYR A 202 3.65 11.20 -13.25
C TYR A 202 4.48 11.44 -14.51
N ILE A 203 5.53 10.63 -14.73
CA ILE A 203 6.46 10.76 -15.85
C ILE A 203 6.75 9.39 -16.48
N PRO A 204 7.13 9.34 -17.77
CA PRO A 204 7.40 8.08 -18.48
C PRO A 204 8.51 7.23 -17.85
N GLU A 205 9.49 7.86 -17.20
CA GLU A 205 10.58 7.17 -16.52
C GLU A 205 10.06 6.34 -15.33
N GLN A 206 9.06 6.86 -14.61
CA GLN A 206 8.39 6.13 -13.51
C GLN A 206 7.59 4.95 -14.06
N GLU A 207 6.90 5.11 -15.19
CA GLU A 207 6.18 4.01 -15.84
C GLU A 207 7.12 2.86 -16.18
N LYS A 208 8.24 3.18 -16.82
CA LYS A 208 9.25 2.20 -17.20
C LYS A 208 9.80 1.46 -15.97
N ALA A 209 10.24 2.20 -14.96
CA ALA A 209 10.77 1.63 -13.72
C ALA A 209 9.74 0.75 -12.99
N ALA A 210 8.46 1.18 -12.92
CA ALA A 210 7.38 0.42 -12.32
C ALA A 210 7.15 -0.92 -13.03
N LYS A 211 7.12 -0.92 -14.38
CA LYS A 211 6.95 -2.15 -15.17
C LYS A 211 8.13 -3.11 -14.99
N GLU A 212 9.35 -2.64 -15.08
CA GLU A 212 10.54 -3.44 -14.85
C GLU A 212 10.60 -4.00 -13.43
N SER A 213 10.21 -3.20 -12.44
CA SER A 213 10.12 -3.63 -11.05
C SER A 213 9.04 -4.72 -10.86
N MET A 214 7.86 -4.55 -11.47
CA MET A 214 6.79 -5.56 -11.43
C MET A 214 7.25 -6.89 -12.05
N GLU A 215 7.96 -6.87 -13.17
CA GLU A 215 8.50 -8.07 -13.80
C GLU A 215 9.53 -8.79 -12.91
N ARG A 216 10.37 -8.03 -12.20
CA ARG A 216 11.30 -8.59 -11.22
C ARG A 216 10.54 -9.27 -10.06
N HIS A 217 9.53 -8.59 -9.52
CA HIS A 217 8.76 -9.08 -8.37
C HIS A 217 7.83 -10.24 -8.76
N GLN A 218 7.31 -10.30 -10.00
CA GLN A 218 6.50 -11.42 -10.45
C GLN A 218 7.21 -12.77 -10.29
N LYS A 219 8.53 -12.80 -10.39
CA LYS A 219 9.34 -14.02 -10.22
C LYS A 219 9.36 -14.53 -8.77
N LEU A 220 9.00 -13.68 -7.80
CA LEU A 220 8.94 -14.02 -6.38
C LEU A 220 7.58 -14.56 -5.95
N PHE A 221 6.55 -14.41 -6.79
CA PHE A 221 5.19 -14.83 -6.47
C PHE A 221 4.72 -15.97 -7.39
N ASN A 222 4.11 -16.99 -6.80
CA ASN A 222 3.48 -18.08 -7.57
C ASN A 222 2.14 -17.65 -8.22
N ARG A 223 1.50 -16.61 -7.66
CA ARG A 223 0.28 -16.00 -8.18
C ARG A 223 0.62 -14.81 -9.05
N LYS A 224 -0.25 -14.51 -10.03
CA LYS A 224 -0.09 -13.35 -10.88
C LYS A 224 -0.22 -12.06 -10.03
N ILE A 225 0.70 -11.13 -10.20
CA ILE A 225 0.58 -9.77 -9.70
C ILE A 225 -0.57 -9.08 -10.45
N VAL A 226 -1.45 -8.42 -9.71
CA VAL A 226 -2.64 -7.71 -10.24
C VAL A 226 -2.53 -6.21 -10.10
N THR A 227 -1.35 -5.72 -9.76
CA THR A 227 -1.06 -4.28 -9.65
C THR A 227 -1.31 -3.58 -10.98
N GLU A 228 -2.15 -2.56 -10.99
CA GLU A 228 -2.32 -1.69 -12.15
C GLU A 228 -1.21 -0.63 -12.20
N ILE A 229 -0.68 -0.34 -13.41
CA ILE A 229 0.32 0.72 -13.64
C ILE A 229 -0.31 1.68 -14.64
N LEU A 230 -0.72 2.85 -14.18
CA LEU A 230 -1.49 3.82 -14.94
C LEU A 230 -0.96 5.23 -14.73
N PRO A 231 -1.22 6.18 -15.66
CA PRO A 231 -0.95 7.59 -15.43
C PRO A 231 -1.68 8.09 -14.17
N ALA A 232 -1.04 8.91 -13.38
CA ALA A 232 -1.67 9.57 -12.24
C ALA A 232 -2.79 10.49 -12.75
N LYS A 233 -4.00 10.30 -12.18
CA LYS A 233 -5.14 11.17 -12.39
C LYS A 233 -5.29 12.10 -11.20
N LYS A 234 -6.23 13.05 -11.30
CA LYS A 234 -6.48 14.04 -10.26
C LYS A 234 -6.46 13.41 -8.87
N PHE A 235 -5.63 13.99 -8.00
CA PHE A 235 -5.53 13.60 -6.61
C PHE A 235 -6.52 14.44 -5.79
N TYR A 236 -7.44 13.77 -5.12
CA TYR A 236 -8.33 14.38 -4.16
C TYR A 236 -7.81 14.06 -2.76
N ARG A 237 -7.30 15.10 -2.08
CA ARG A 237 -6.76 14.94 -0.73
C ARG A 237 -7.86 14.48 0.22
N ALA A 238 -7.64 13.38 0.94
CA ALA A 238 -8.56 12.91 1.96
C ALA A 238 -8.66 13.89 3.13
N GLU A 239 -9.71 13.76 3.91
CA GLU A 239 -10.03 14.61 5.04
C GLU A 239 -8.89 14.68 6.05
N GLU A 240 -8.78 15.79 6.79
CA GLU A 240 -7.63 16.06 7.66
C GLU A 240 -7.43 15.00 8.75
N TYR A 241 -8.49 14.33 9.19
CA TYR A 241 -8.38 13.26 10.19
C TYR A 241 -7.73 11.99 9.65
N HIS A 242 -7.67 11.81 8.34
CA HIS A 242 -6.95 10.70 7.71
C HIS A 242 -5.45 10.97 7.54
N GLN A 243 -5.05 12.26 7.45
CA GLN A 243 -3.66 12.62 7.24
C GLN A 243 -2.80 12.25 8.44
N GLN A 244 -1.70 11.53 8.21
CA GLN A 244 -0.75 11.10 9.24
C GLN A 244 -1.42 10.34 10.40
N TYR A 245 -2.44 9.56 10.08
CA TYR A 245 -3.32 8.92 11.06
C TYR A 245 -2.55 8.12 12.12
N LEU A 246 -1.64 7.25 11.70
CA LEU A 246 -0.87 6.41 12.63
C LEU A 246 0.20 7.21 13.40
N ALA A 247 0.77 8.24 12.80
CA ALA A 247 1.71 9.15 13.46
C ALA A 247 1.03 9.98 14.55
N LYS A 248 -0.22 10.38 14.33
CA LYS A 248 -1.05 11.10 15.32
C LYS A 248 -1.59 10.19 16.42
N GLY A 249 -1.55 8.86 16.24
CA GLY A 249 -1.95 7.86 17.24
C GLY A 249 -3.20 7.07 16.88
N GLY A 250 -3.82 7.33 15.72
CA GLY A 250 -5.02 6.61 15.28
C GLY A 250 -6.17 6.67 16.29
N ARG A 251 -7.07 5.69 16.19
CA ARG A 251 -8.26 5.60 17.06
C ARG A 251 -7.93 5.47 18.56
N PHE A 252 -6.80 4.86 18.89
CA PHE A 252 -6.46 4.50 20.27
C PHE A 252 -5.39 5.41 20.89
N GLY A 253 -4.91 6.43 20.20
CA GLY A 253 -3.89 7.35 20.70
C GLY A 253 -2.46 6.80 20.70
N PHE A 254 -2.21 5.60 20.17
CA PHE A 254 -0.88 4.99 20.11
C PHE A 254 -0.11 5.49 18.90
N LYS A 255 0.71 6.51 19.12
CA LYS A 255 1.55 7.10 18.06
C LYS A 255 2.60 6.10 17.59
N GLN A 256 2.77 5.99 16.29
CA GLN A 256 3.83 5.20 15.67
C GLN A 256 4.90 6.13 15.10
N SER A 257 6.17 5.75 15.26
CA SER A 257 7.31 6.56 14.83
C SER A 257 7.32 6.77 13.31
N THR A 258 7.56 8.02 12.91
CA THR A 258 7.83 8.42 11.52
C THR A 258 9.32 8.65 11.26
N GLU A 259 10.17 8.31 12.22
CA GLU A 259 11.62 8.47 12.11
C GLU A 259 12.16 7.75 10.88
N LYS A 260 13.04 8.43 10.14
CA LYS A 260 13.65 7.87 8.93
C LYS A 260 14.46 6.62 9.26
N GLY A 261 14.21 5.55 8.48
CA GLY A 261 14.84 4.24 8.72
C GLY A 261 14.23 3.42 9.86
N CYS A 262 13.15 3.87 10.50
CA CYS A 262 12.46 3.09 11.51
C CYS A 262 11.88 1.79 10.93
N ASN A 263 12.25 0.65 11.52
CA ASN A 263 11.82 -0.69 11.10
C ASN A 263 10.77 -1.33 12.03
N ASP A 264 10.22 -0.56 12.97
CA ASP A 264 9.17 -1.07 13.85
C ASP A 264 7.96 -1.57 13.03
N PRO A 265 7.34 -2.70 13.39
CA PRO A 265 6.17 -3.21 12.71
C PRO A 265 5.04 -2.16 12.67
N ILE A 266 4.55 -1.87 11.47
CA ILE A 266 3.41 -0.97 11.29
C ILE A 266 2.13 -1.70 11.67
N LYS A 267 1.46 -1.22 12.70
CA LYS A 267 0.20 -1.75 13.20
C LYS A 267 -0.95 -0.89 12.68
N CYS A 268 -1.76 -1.44 11.78
CA CYS A 268 -3.02 -0.81 11.39
C CYS A 268 -4.09 -1.23 12.39
N TYR A 269 -4.58 -0.25 13.16
CA TYR A 269 -5.73 -0.41 14.03
C TYR A 269 -6.90 0.29 13.35
N GLY A 270 -7.58 -0.40 12.46
CA GLY A 270 -8.82 0.01 11.83
C GLY A 270 -10.01 -0.68 12.46
#